data_28364283d1863dbf76d803d31adb94f7
#
_entry.id   28364283d1863dbf76d803d31adb94f7
#
_cell.length_a   1.000
_cell.length_b   1.000
_cell.length_c   1.000
_cell.angle_alpha   90.00
_cell.angle_beta   90.00
_cell.angle_gamma   90.00
#
_symmetry.space_group_name_H-M   'P 1'
#
loop_
_entity.id
_entity.type
_entity.pdbx_description
1 polymer ?
#
loop_
_entity_poly.entity_id
_entity_poly.type
_entity_poly.pdbx_seq_one_letter_code
_entity_poly.pdbx_strand_id
1 'polypeptide(L)'
;MELKHYLEYLQNTTKRKWSDLAMKDLDGNTSYTYGELANEIARLHTTFRLMGVEAGDKIAICGRNCANWGVLFLAVETYKAVVVSILPDFTAEGVHALVAHSDAKLLYVGPNVLKKVDAAQMPGLTAMIFMDDFSLKYAASEEMEKKYA
;
A
#
# COMPACT_ATOMS: atom_id res chain seq x y z
N MET A 1 -29.15 16.25 -6.39
CA MET A 1 -28.40 15.00 -6.67
C MET A 1 -27.31 14.87 -5.63
N GLU A 2 -27.43 13.91 -4.73
CA GLU A 2 -26.43 13.67 -3.70
C GLU A 2 -25.17 13.08 -4.36
N LEU A 3 -24.04 13.77 -4.26
CA LEU A 3 -22.77 13.28 -4.79
C LEU A 3 -22.29 12.13 -3.90
N LYS A 4 -22.36 10.91 -4.40
CA LYS A 4 -21.81 9.74 -3.72
C LYS A 4 -20.28 9.78 -3.75
N HIS A 5 -19.67 9.38 -2.65
CA HIS A 5 -18.23 9.21 -2.58
C HIS A 5 -17.76 8.10 -3.56
N TYR A 6 -16.62 8.29 -4.22
CA TYR A 6 -16.12 7.32 -5.23
C TYR A 6 -15.98 5.88 -4.69
N LEU A 7 -15.71 5.72 -3.40
CA LEU A 7 -15.66 4.41 -2.76
C LEU A 7 -17.00 3.66 -2.76
N GLU A 8 -18.14 4.39 -2.76
CA GLU A 8 -19.45 3.78 -2.89
C GLU A 8 -19.65 3.22 -4.31
N TYR A 9 -19.15 3.94 -5.32
CA TYR A 9 -19.16 3.43 -6.70
C TYR A 9 -18.29 2.20 -6.84
N LEU A 10 -17.10 2.18 -6.23
CA LEU A 10 -16.23 1.00 -6.21
C LEU A 10 -16.94 -0.18 -5.56
N GLN A 11 -17.55 0.00 -4.39
CA GLN A 11 -18.27 -1.05 -3.69
C GLN A 11 -19.43 -1.62 -4.52
N ASN A 12 -20.23 -0.75 -5.13
CA ASN A 12 -21.36 -1.16 -5.96
C ASN A 12 -20.89 -1.88 -7.23
N THR A 13 -19.81 -1.41 -7.85
CA THR A 13 -19.24 -2.05 -9.04
C THR A 13 -18.69 -3.43 -8.69
N THR A 14 -17.96 -3.55 -7.59
CA THR A 14 -17.41 -4.82 -7.10
C THR A 14 -18.50 -5.86 -6.89
N LYS A 15 -19.61 -5.48 -6.26
CA LYS A 15 -20.74 -6.39 -6.05
C LYS A 15 -21.39 -6.89 -7.35
N ARG A 16 -21.50 -6.01 -8.35
CA ARG A 16 -22.14 -6.34 -9.64
C ARG A 16 -21.24 -7.08 -10.61
N LYS A 17 -19.93 -6.82 -10.54
CA LYS A 17 -18.92 -7.25 -11.51
C LYS A 17 -17.82 -8.11 -10.89
N TRP A 18 -18.19 -8.91 -9.90
CA TRP A 18 -17.26 -9.69 -9.09
C TRP A 18 -16.21 -10.46 -9.90
N SER A 19 -16.62 -11.09 -10.99
CA SER A 19 -15.75 -11.91 -11.84
C SER A 19 -15.14 -11.16 -13.02
N ASP A 20 -15.48 -9.89 -13.21
CA ASP A 20 -14.94 -9.08 -14.30
C ASP A 20 -13.53 -8.58 -13.94
N LEU A 21 -12.72 -8.35 -14.96
CA LEU A 21 -11.37 -7.78 -14.79
C LEU A 21 -11.46 -6.35 -14.24
N ALA A 22 -10.76 -6.09 -13.15
CA ALA A 22 -10.67 -4.77 -12.52
C ALA A 22 -9.37 -4.04 -12.84
N MET A 23 -8.24 -4.74 -12.73
CA MET A 23 -6.90 -4.18 -12.94
C MET A 23 -6.00 -5.20 -13.62
N LYS A 24 -5.11 -4.73 -14.46
CA LYS A 24 -4.09 -5.56 -15.11
C LYS A 24 -2.84 -4.74 -15.40
N ASP A 25 -1.68 -5.31 -15.14
CA ASP A 25 -0.41 -4.72 -15.53
C ASP A 25 -0.23 -4.75 -17.05
N LEU A 26 0.48 -3.75 -17.54
CA LEU A 26 0.71 -3.61 -18.98
C LEU A 26 1.50 -4.79 -19.57
N ASP A 27 2.42 -5.36 -18.79
CA ASP A 27 3.18 -6.57 -19.15
C ASP A 27 2.36 -7.87 -19.03
N GLY A 28 1.16 -7.78 -18.43
CA GLY A 28 0.23 -8.89 -18.26
C GLY A 28 0.54 -9.85 -17.12
N ASN A 29 1.59 -9.60 -16.33
CA ASN A 29 2.04 -10.52 -15.27
C ASN A 29 1.13 -10.52 -14.05
N THR A 30 0.51 -9.39 -13.73
CA THR A 30 -0.40 -9.25 -12.59
C THR A 30 -1.74 -8.73 -13.05
N SER A 31 -2.81 -9.39 -12.63
CA SER A 31 -4.19 -8.95 -12.88
C SER A 31 -5.09 -9.33 -11.71
N TYR A 32 -6.15 -8.54 -11.53
CA TYR A 32 -7.17 -8.76 -10.51
C TYR A 32 -8.56 -8.61 -11.12
N THR A 33 -9.43 -9.57 -10.85
CA THR A 33 -10.87 -9.35 -10.95
C THR A 33 -11.34 -8.44 -9.82
N TYR A 34 -12.56 -7.91 -9.88
CA TYR A 34 -13.11 -7.13 -8.78
C TYR A 34 -13.18 -7.94 -7.47
N GLY A 35 -13.48 -9.23 -7.55
CA GLY A 35 -13.49 -10.12 -6.39
C GLY A 35 -12.10 -10.33 -5.79
N GLU A 36 -11.09 -10.57 -6.62
CA GLU A 36 -9.70 -10.70 -6.19
C GLU A 36 -9.18 -9.39 -5.58
N LEU A 37 -9.51 -8.24 -6.20
CA LEU A 37 -9.21 -6.92 -5.66
C LEU A 37 -9.81 -6.74 -4.26
N ALA A 38 -11.08 -7.08 -4.07
CA ALA A 38 -11.74 -6.99 -2.77
C ALA A 38 -11.07 -7.88 -1.72
N ASN A 39 -10.66 -9.08 -2.09
CA ASN A 39 -9.95 -10.00 -1.20
C ASN A 39 -8.56 -9.47 -0.81
N GLU A 40 -7.80 -8.91 -1.76
CA GLU A 40 -6.49 -8.33 -1.46
C GLU A 40 -6.62 -7.07 -0.57
N ILE A 41 -7.61 -6.23 -0.80
CA ILE A 41 -7.92 -5.10 0.08
C ILE A 41 -8.20 -5.59 1.51
N ALA A 42 -8.99 -6.64 1.68
CA ALA A 42 -9.29 -7.22 2.99
C ALA A 42 -8.04 -7.78 3.69
N ARG A 43 -7.15 -8.44 2.95
CA ARG A 43 -5.86 -8.93 3.46
C ARG A 43 -4.97 -7.78 3.92
N LEU A 44 -4.86 -6.73 3.12
CA LEU A 44 -4.09 -5.53 3.47
C LEU A 44 -4.68 -4.82 4.70
N HIS A 45 -6.00 -4.73 4.83
CA HIS A 45 -6.63 -4.20 6.03
C HIS A 45 -6.25 -5.02 7.28
N THR A 46 -6.15 -6.34 7.16
CA THR A 46 -5.68 -7.19 8.25
C THR A 46 -4.23 -6.89 8.60
N THR A 47 -3.37 -6.75 7.61
CA THR A 47 -1.98 -6.33 7.80
C THR A 47 -1.89 -4.99 8.51
N PHE A 48 -2.66 -3.99 8.07
CA PHE A 48 -2.66 -2.65 8.70
C PHE A 48 -3.05 -2.73 10.17
N ARG A 49 -4.08 -3.49 10.52
CA ARG A 49 -4.47 -3.70 11.92
C ARG A 49 -3.38 -4.37 12.74
N LEU A 50 -2.76 -5.42 12.22
CA LEU A 50 -1.68 -6.14 12.89
C LEU A 50 -0.44 -5.24 13.10
N MET A 51 -0.17 -4.33 12.18
CA MET A 51 0.91 -3.35 12.28
C MET A 51 0.55 -2.12 13.11
N GLY A 52 -0.63 -2.06 13.71
CA GLY A 52 -1.05 -0.97 14.58
C GLY A 52 -1.43 0.32 13.85
N VAL A 53 -1.80 0.22 12.58
CA VAL A 53 -2.30 1.38 11.81
C VAL A 53 -3.72 1.69 12.24
N GLU A 54 -3.98 2.96 12.51
CA GLU A 54 -5.29 3.49 12.87
C GLU A 54 -5.81 4.43 11.78
N ALA A 55 -7.11 4.76 11.84
CA ALA A 55 -7.70 5.76 10.94
C ALA A 55 -6.94 7.10 11.05
N GLY A 56 -6.63 7.71 9.91
CA GLY A 56 -5.86 8.95 9.84
C GLY A 56 -4.34 8.77 9.85
N ASP A 57 -3.84 7.58 10.17
CA ASP A 57 -2.42 7.27 10.04
C ASP A 57 -1.99 7.26 8.57
N LYS A 58 -0.72 7.52 8.33
CA LYS A 58 -0.17 7.63 6.99
C LYS A 58 0.58 6.37 6.58
N ILE A 59 0.32 5.94 5.35
CA ILE A 59 1.01 4.82 4.69
C ILE A 59 1.62 5.36 3.41
N ALA A 60 2.94 5.26 3.28
CA ALA A 60 3.66 5.70 2.10
C ALA A 60 3.74 4.59 1.05
N ILE A 61 3.58 4.97 -0.20
CA ILE A 61 3.77 4.10 -1.37
C ILE A 61 4.78 4.79 -2.28
N CYS A 62 5.91 4.12 -2.52
CA CYS A 62 6.98 4.61 -3.38
C CYS A 62 7.36 3.54 -4.40
N GLY A 63 6.79 3.62 -5.59
CA GLY A 63 6.99 2.67 -6.66
C GLY A 63 6.30 3.11 -7.94
N ARG A 64 6.59 2.41 -9.04
CA ARG A 64 5.92 2.67 -10.31
C ARG A 64 4.46 2.22 -10.27
N ASN A 65 3.64 2.88 -11.07
CA ASN A 65 2.25 2.51 -11.23
C ASN A 65 2.15 1.08 -11.79
N CYS A 66 1.44 0.23 -11.05
CA CYS A 66 1.14 -1.15 -11.41
C CYS A 66 -0.16 -1.56 -10.71
N ALA A 67 -0.64 -2.77 -10.98
CA ALA A 67 -1.87 -3.27 -10.35
C ALA A 67 -1.76 -3.26 -8.82
N ASN A 68 -0.64 -3.71 -8.26
CA ASN A 68 -0.41 -3.71 -6.81
C ASN A 68 -0.39 -2.29 -6.21
N TRP A 69 0.12 -1.30 -6.94
CA TRP A 69 0.04 0.10 -6.53
C TRP A 69 -1.42 0.56 -6.39
N GLY A 70 -2.25 0.22 -7.37
CA GLY A 70 -3.68 0.52 -7.33
C GLY A 70 -4.42 -0.20 -6.19
N VAL A 71 -4.10 -1.47 -5.96
CA VAL A 71 -4.64 -2.25 -4.82
C VAL A 71 -4.27 -1.60 -3.50
N LEU A 72 -3.00 -1.22 -3.31
CA LEU A 72 -2.52 -0.53 -2.11
C LEU A 72 -3.22 0.80 -1.89
N PHE A 73 -3.32 1.62 -2.94
CA PHE A 73 -4.02 2.90 -2.87
C PHE A 73 -5.45 2.72 -2.36
N LEU A 74 -6.21 1.82 -2.97
CA LEU A 74 -7.59 1.55 -2.57
C LEU A 74 -7.70 0.93 -1.18
N ALA A 75 -6.75 0.07 -0.79
CA ALA A 75 -6.71 -0.50 0.55
C ALA A 75 -6.51 0.57 1.62
N VAL A 76 -5.59 1.51 1.40
CA VAL A 76 -5.33 2.62 2.33
C VAL A 76 -6.55 3.53 2.45
N GLU A 77 -7.13 3.93 1.32
CA GLU A 77 -8.29 4.82 1.29
C GLU A 77 -9.53 4.18 1.95
N THR A 78 -9.80 2.91 1.66
CA THR A 78 -10.94 2.17 2.25
C THR A 78 -10.75 1.85 3.73
N TYR A 79 -9.51 1.79 4.20
CA TYR A 79 -9.17 1.65 5.62
C TYR A 79 -9.35 2.95 6.41
N LYS A 80 -9.52 4.08 5.74
CA LYS A 80 -9.51 5.45 6.30
C LYS A 80 -8.13 5.89 6.83
N ALA A 81 -7.06 5.30 6.33
CA ALA A 81 -5.72 5.81 6.47
C ALA A 81 -5.44 6.85 5.35
N VAL A 82 -4.30 7.50 5.40
CA VAL A 82 -3.90 8.53 4.44
C VAL A 82 -2.77 8.01 3.56
N VAL A 83 -2.97 8.06 2.25
CA VAL A 83 -1.92 7.70 1.28
C VAL A 83 -0.90 8.83 1.18
N VAL A 84 0.38 8.47 1.31
CA VAL A 84 1.52 9.33 0.97
C VAL A 84 2.18 8.76 -0.28
N SER A 85 1.81 9.31 -1.43
CA SER A 85 2.34 8.87 -2.72
C SER A 85 3.66 9.57 -3.01
N ILE A 86 4.75 8.80 -3.12
CA ILE A 86 6.10 9.28 -3.38
C ILE A 86 6.55 8.78 -4.74
N LEU A 87 7.07 9.70 -5.57
CA LEU A 87 7.59 9.33 -6.88
C LEU A 87 8.84 8.45 -6.75
N PRO A 88 8.93 7.34 -7.50
CA PRO A 88 10.06 6.39 -7.41
C PRO A 88 11.39 6.97 -7.91
N ASP A 89 11.35 8.06 -8.66
CA ASP A 89 12.52 8.70 -9.25
C ASP A 89 13.25 9.67 -8.29
N PHE A 90 12.70 9.93 -7.10
CA PHE A 90 13.40 10.68 -6.06
C PHE A 90 14.68 9.96 -5.61
N THR A 91 15.67 10.73 -5.16
CA THR A 91 16.87 10.18 -4.54
C THR A 91 16.52 9.43 -3.25
N ALA A 92 17.43 8.58 -2.77
CA ALA A 92 17.25 7.89 -1.50
C ALA A 92 16.97 8.89 -0.36
N GLU A 93 17.77 9.96 -0.28
CA GLU A 93 17.61 11.01 0.72
C GLU A 93 16.26 11.72 0.59
N GLY A 94 15.79 11.95 -0.62
CA GLY A 94 14.48 12.54 -0.89
C GLY A 94 13.34 11.65 -0.37
N VAL A 95 13.41 10.34 -0.62
CA VAL A 95 12.43 9.37 -0.10
C VAL A 95 12.47 9.34 1.43
N HIS A 96 13.67 9.22 2.02
CA HIS A 96 13.85 9.21 3.47
C HIS A 96 13.25 10.46 4.13
N ALA A 97 13.51 11.63 3.56
CA ALA A 97 12.99 12.91 4.08
C ALA A 97 11.45 12.98 3.99
N LEU A 98 10.86 12.55 2.88
CA LEU A 98 9.41 12.56 2.70
C LEU A 98 8.70 11.58 3.63
N VAL A 99 9.25 10.38 3.81
CA VAL A 99 8.71 9.40 4.75
C VAL A 99 8.77 9.94 6.18
N ALA A 100 9.92 10.50 6.59
CA ALA A 100 10.08 11.09 7.92
C ALA A 100 9.14 12.29 8.13
N HIS A 101 9.06 13.19 7.16
CA HIS A 101 8.21 14.39 7.25
C HIS A 101 6.72 14.05 7.33
N SER A 102 6.29 13.01 6.63
CA SER A 102 4.88 12.59 6.63
C SER A 102 4.45 11.84 7.89
N ASP A 103 5.38 11.39 8.71
CA ASP A 103 5.13 10.47 9.83
C ASP A 103 4.47 9.15 9.40
N ALA A 104 4.79 8.67 8.20
CA ALA A 104 4.24 7.41 7.70
C ALA A 104 4.65 6.23 8.60
N LYS A 105 3.69 5.40 8.94
CA LYS A 105 3.92 4.18 9.74
C LYS A 105 4.44 3.02 8.91
N LEU A 106 3.92 2.86 7.70
CA LEU A 106 4.32 1.82 6.76
C LEU A 106 4.85 2.46 5.47
N LEU A 107 5.81 1.79 4.84
CA LEU A 107 6.32 2.14 3.53
C LEU A 107 6.27 0.91 2.62
N TYR A 108 5.52 1.01 1.55
CA TYR A 108 5.53 0.04 0.46
C TYR A 108 6.44 0.51 -0.66
N VAL A 109 7.39 -0.33 -1.08
CA VAL A 109 8.42 0.03 -2.05
C VAL A 109 8.43 -0.88 -3.27
N GLY A 110 8.62 -0.29 -4.44
CA GLY A 110 8.90 -1.03 -5.67
C GLY A 110 10.36 -1.48 -5.76
N PRO A 111 10.71 -2.30 -6.79
CA PRO A 111 12.04 -2.93 -6.91
C PRO A 111 13.20 -1.93 -6.93
N ASN A 112 13.08 -0.86 -7.70
CA ASN A 112 14.15 0.14 -7.82
C ASN A 112 14.31 0.99 -6.57
N VAL A 113 13.24 1.22 -5.84
CA VAL A 113 13.26 1.97 -4.58
C VAL A 113 13.87 1.12 -3.48
N LEU A 114 13.50 -0.15 -3.38
CA LEU A 114 14.04 -1.08 -2.38
C LEU A 114 15.57 -1.14 -2.39
N LYS A 115 16.18 -1.05 -3.58
CA LYS A 115 17.64 -1.11 -3.74
C LYS A 115 18.39 0.10 -3.19
N LYS A 116 17.72 1.23 -3.03
CA LYS A 116 18.36 2.51 -2.67
C LYS A 116 17.99 3.04 -1.29
N VAL A 117 16.87 2.61 -0.71
CA VAL A 117 16.40 3.13 0.59
C VAL A 117 16.95 2.32 1.75
N ASP A 118 17.17 3.00 2.87
CA ASP A 118 17.66 2.43 4.12
C ASP A 118 16.67 2.73 5.24
N ALA A 119 16.08 1.68 5.82
CA ALA A 119 15.13 1.81 6.92
C ALA A 119 15.69 2.52 8.14
N ALA A 120 17.02 2.42 8.39
CA ALA A 120 17.69 3.13 9.47
C ALA A 120 17.58 4.66 9.34
N GLN A 121 17.39 5.18 8.13
CA GLN A 121 17.18 6.59 7.85
C GLN A 121 15.72 7.03 8.01
N MET A 122 14.82 6.10 8.33
CA MET A 122 13.40 6.32 8.52
C MET A 122 12.92 5.73 9.87
N PRO A 123 13.39 6.28 11.00
CA PRO A 123 13.21 5.67 12.33
C PRO A 123 11.74 5.60 12.78
N GLY A 124 10.85 6.38 12.19
CA GLY A 124 9.41 6.34 12.47
C GLY A 124 8.64 5.21 11.83
N LEU A 125 9.27 4.43 10.92
CA LEU A 125 8.60 3.31 10.27
C LEU A 125 8.39 2.13 11.22
N THR A 126 7.18 1.58 11.22
CA THR A 126 6.88 0.28 11.82
C THR A 126 7.35 -0.87 10.93
N ALA A 127 7.16 -0.75 9.62
CA ALA A 127 7.59 -1.75 8.65
C ALA A 127 7.83 -1.16 7.27
N MET A 128 8.68 -1.82 6.49
CA MET A 128 8.85 -1.62 5.05
C MET A 128 8.55 -2.92 4.32
N ILE A 129 7.71 -2.83 3.30
CA ILE A 129 7.12 -3.97 2.61
C ILE A 129 7.37 -3.85 1.11
N PHE A 130 7.74 -4.95 0.47
CA PHE A 130 7.93 -4.99 -0.96
C PHE A 130 6.58 -5.01 -1.69
N MET A 131 6.40 -4.13 -2.65
CA MET A 131 5.11 -3.93 -3.32
C MET A 131 4.73 -5.05 -4.29
N ASP A 132 5.72 -5.75 -4.86
CA ASP A 132 5.45 -6.74 -5.90
C ASP A 132 4.83 -8.04 -5.35
N ASP A 133 5.24 -8.44 -4.15
CA ASP A 133 4.79 -9.70 -3.52
C ASP A 133 4.28 -9.52 -2.09
N PHE A 134 4.27 -8.29 -1.59
CA PHE A 134 3.93 -7.93 -0.21
C PHE A 134 4.80 -8.60 0.85
N SER A 135 6.03 -8.99 0.51
CA SER A 135 6.98 -9.53 1.47
C SER A 135 7.55 -8.45 2.38
N LEU A 136 7.72 -8.78 3.67
CA LEU A 136 8.33 -7.90 4.65
C LEU A 136 9.82 -7.74 4.38
N LYS A 137 10.32 -6.51 4.36
CA LYS A 137 11.74 -6.18 4.18
C LYS A 137 12.39 -5.56 5.40
N TYR A 138 11.59 -4.94 6.25
CA TYR A 138 12.02 -4.39 7.53
C TYR A 138 10.85 -4.35 8.50
N ALA A 139 11.13 -4.64 9.77
CA ALA A 139 10.21 -4.43 10.88
C ALA A 139 10.96 -3.74 12.03
N ALA A 140 10.29 -2.80 12.69
CA ALA A 140 10.86 -2.03 13.78
C ALA A 140 11.13 -2.86 15.05
N SER A 141 10.51 -4.04 15.17
CA SER A 141 10.70 -4.97 16.28
C SER A 141 10.43 -6.41 15.86
N GLU A 142 10.99 -7.37 16.61
CA GLU A 142 10.69 -8.79 16.43
C GLU A 142 9.20 -9.11 16.61
N GLU A 143 8.49 -8.36 17.44
CA GLU A 143 7.06 -8.51 17.62
C GLU A 143 6.30 -8.21 16.31
N MET A 144 6.68 -7.12 15.64
CA MET A 144 6.08 -6.75 14.35
C MET A 144 6.42 -7.74 13.25
N GLU A 145 7.65 -8.24 13.24
CA GLU A 145 8.07 -9.29 12.30
C GLU A 145 7.21 -10.56 12.47
N LYS A 146 7.02 -11.00 13.71
CA LYS A 146 6.18 -12.18 14.02
C LYS A 146 4.70 -11.97 13.65
N LYS A 147 4.17 -10.77 13.86
CA LYS A 147 2.78 -10.43 13.48
C LYS A 147 2.57 -10.46 11.97
N TYR A 148 3.59 -10.12 11.20
CA TYR A 148 3.51 -10.13 9.75
C TYR A 148 3.56 -11.55 9.17
N ALA A 149 4.29 -12.44 9.80
CA ALA A 149 4.39 -13.83 9.39
C ALA A 149 3.07 -14.58 9.55
#